data_19106730d17551218fc86bb429f2de1a
#
_entry.id   19106730d17551218fc86bb429f2de1a
#
_cell.length_a   1.000
_cell.length_b   1.000
_cell.length_c   1.000
_cell.angle_alpha   90.00
_cell.angle_beta   90.00
_cell.angle_gamma   90.00
#
_symmetry.space_group_name_H-M   'P 1'
#
loop_
_entity.id
_entity.type
_entity.pdbx_description
1 polymer ?
#
loop_
_entity_poly.entity_id
_entity_poly.type
_entity_poly.pdbx_seq_one_letter_code
_entity_poly.pdbx_strand_id
1 'polypeptide(L)'
;MNPTSVEQFFEESFIPVDKQAEHLNIHIEKRYRVTDNLVSDMISTVEAESPDILLLGAGPRFMTDGEKSMTSFFGLFRKKVDDVLEHASCPVAIFVNRDYRNGDEVAVLINGSMDSFLFTYVRRLLEDGGSFIHLYYFSSGSEEYVGQIYKINKQYANRVHLYPLVEIEDLVLPIIHGLLILSYD
;
A
#
# COMPACT_ATOMS: atom_id res chain seq x y z
N MET A 1 -17.13 9.47 25.81
CA MET A 1 -17.51 8.18 25.22
C MET A 1 -17.47 7.14 26.34
N ASN A 2 -18.47 6.26 26.40
CA ASN A 2 -18.46 5.18 27.37
C ASN A 2 -17.45 4.12 26.96
N PRO A 3 -16.54 3.64 27.84
CA PRO A 3 -15.51 2.65 27.49
C PRO A 3 -16.09 1.41 26.79
N THR A 4 -17.24 0.95 27.20
CA THR A 4 -17.95 -0.20 26.62
C THR A 4 -18.30 -0.01 25.13
N SER A 5 -18.55 1.23 24.70
CA SER A 5 -18.88 1.52 23.29
C SER A 5 -17.65 1.54 22.37
N VAL A 6 -16.48 1.81 22.91
CA VAL A 6 -15.21 1.83 22.14
C VAL A 6 -14.72 0.41 21.92
N GLU A 7 -14.73 -0.42 22.95
CA GLU A 7 -14.37 -1.84 22.85
C GLU A 7 -15.31 -2.59 21.89
N GLN A 8 -16.60 -2.37 21.99
CA GLN A 8 -17.58 -2.97 21.09
C GLN A 8 -17.35 -2.52 19.64
N PHE A 9 -17.11 -1.23 19.40
CA PHE A 9 -16.81 -0.71 18.07
C PHE A 9 -15.52 -1.34 17.49
N PHE A 10 -14.49 -1.52 18.33
CA PHE A 10 -13.25 -2.16 17.92
C PHE A 10 -13.51 -3.61 17.50
N GLU A 11 -14.18 -4.41 18.34
CA GLU A 11 -14.48 -5.81 18.01
C GLU A 11 -15.33 -5.93 16.74
N GLU A 12 -16.37 -5.13 16.59
CA GLU A 12 -17.24 -5.15 15.41
C GLU A 12 -16.49 -4.76 14.12
N SER A 13 -15.52 -3.86 14.20
CA SER A 13 -14.72 -3.42 13.06
C SER A 13 -13.77 -4.50 12.52
N PHE A 14 -13.39 -5.48 13.37
CA PHE A 14 -12.52 -6.59 12.98
C PHE A 14 -13.25 -7.82 12.47
N ILE A 15 -14.57 -7.92 12.59
CA ILE A 15 -15.35 -9.08 12.13
C ILE A 15 -15.04 -9.46 10.66
N PRO A 16 -15.01 -8.51 9.69
CA PRO A 16 -14.67 -8.86 8.31
C PRO A 16 -13.24 -9.35 8.15
N VAL A 17 -12.30 -8.78 8.92
CA VAL A 17 -10.88 -9.14 8.91
C VAL A 17 -10.68 -10.54 9.46
N ASP A 18 -11.34 -10.87 10.60
CA ASP A 18 -11.28 -12.19 11.21
C ASP A 18 -11.78 -13.29 10.26
N LYS A 19 -12.92 -13.07 9.62
CA LYS A 19 -13.46 -14.01 8.63
C LYS A 19 -12.49 -14.27 7.47
N GLN A 20 -11.83 -13.22 7.00
CA GLN A 20 -10.86 -13.35 5.91
C GLN A 20 -9.59 -14.06 6.38
N ALA A 21 -9.14 -13.76 7.59
CA ALA A 21 -7.98 -14.42 8.20
C ALA A 21 -8.21 -15.92 8.39
N GLU A 22 -9.38 -16.31 8.88
CA GLU A 22 -9.79 -17.70 8.99
C GLU A 22 -9.79 -18.41 7.64
N HIS A 23 -10.38 -17.77 6.62
CA HIS A 23 -10.43 -18.31 5.28
C HIS A 23 -9.04 -18.54 4.67
N LEU A 24 -8.11 -17.61 4.92
CA LEU A 24 -6.74 -17.67 4.44
C LEU A 24 -5.78 -18.44 5.35
N ASN A 25 -6.25 -18.94 6.50
CA ASN A 25 -5.47 -19.54 7.55
C ASN A 25 -4.28 -18.66 8.01
N ILE A 26 -4.55 -17.36 8.18
CA ILE A 26 -3.60 -16.34 8.63
C ILE A 26 -3.87 -16.03 10.09
N HIS A 27 -2.81 -15.96 10.91
CA HIS A 27 -2.92 -15.47 12.27
C HIS A 27 -2.90 -13.95 12.30
N ILE A 28 -3.87 -13.35 12.98
CA ILE A 28 -3.96 -11.88 13.18
C ILE A 28 -3.97 -11.61 14.67
N GLU A 29 -3.05 -10.76 15.11
CA GLU A 29 -3.05 -10.20 16.45
C GLU A 29 -3.70 -8.81 16.41
N LYS A 30 -4.80 -8.64 17.17
CA LYS A 30 -5.53 -7.38 17.26
C LYS A 30 -5.06 -6.61 18.47
N ARG A 31 -4.70 -5.35 18.25
CA ARG A 31 -4.31 -4.44 19.33
C ARG A 31 -5.09 -3.13 19.22
N TYR A 32 -5.53 -2.65 20.33
CA TYR A 32 -6.20 -1.37 20.47
C TYR A 32 -5.42 -0.47 21.43
N ARG A 33 -5.18 0.75 21.01
CA ARG A 33 -4.49 1.75 21.84
C ARG A 33 -5.14 3.12 21.69
N VAL A 34 -5.35 3.79 22.80
CA VAL A 34 -5.73 5.20 22.84
C VAL A 34 -4.47 6.03 23.05
N THR A 35 -4.26 7.01 22.19
CA THR A 35 -3.05 7.83 22.25
C THR A 35 -3.34 9.28 21.90
N ASP A 36 -2.57 10.17 22.51
CA ASP A 36 -2.55 11.60 22.17
C ASP A 36 -1.54 11.89 21.05
N ASN A 37 -0.60 10.98 20.78
CA ASN A 37 0.43 11.11 19.74
C ASN A 37 0.53 9.85 18.87
N LEU A 38 -0.32 9.78 17.85
CA LEU A 38 -0.43 8.62 16.94
C LEU A 38 0.91 8.27 16.26
N VAL A 39 1.66 9.28 15.79
CA VAL A 39 2.93 9.07 15.07
C VAL A 39 3.96 8.43 15.98
N SER A 40 4.16 8.99 17.18
CA SER A 40 5.11 8.45 18.16
C SER A 40 4.79 7.02 18.55
N ASP A 41 3.51 6.71 18.74
CA ASP A 41 3.08 5.35 19.09
C ASP A 41 3.25 4.35 17.94
N MET A 42 3.00 4.79 16.71
CA MET A 42 3.28 3.96 15.53
C MET A 42 4.77 3.63 15.41
N ILE A 43 5.64 4.64 15.52
CA ILE A 43 7.09 4.48 15.43
C ILE A 43 7.58 3.55 16.54
N SER A 44 7.19 3.80 17.80
CA SER A 44 7.56 2.95 18.93
C SER A 44 7.08 1.50 18.76
N THR A 45 5.92 1.29 18.13
CA THR A 45 5.41 -0.05 17.84
C THR A 45 6.25 -0.73 16.77
N VAL A 46 6.58 -0.01 15.70
CA VAL A 46 7.46 -0.51 14.63
C VAL A 46 8.84 -0.90 15.16
N GLU A 47 9.44 -0.07 16.03
CA GLU A 47 10.72 -0.36 16.66
C GLU A 47 10.66 -1.61 17.55
N ALA A 48 9.59 -1.77 18.32
CA ALA A 48 9.44 -2.90 19.24
C ALA A 48 9.15 -4.22 18.53
N GLU A 49 8.35 -4.21 17.45
CA GLU A 49 7.89 -5.40 16.76
C GLU A 49 8.75 -5.76 15.55
N SER A 50 9.55 -4.82 15.04
CA SER A 50 10.41 -4.99 13.84
C SER A 50 9.70 -5.66 12.67
N PRO A 51 8.55 -5.12 12.20
CA PRO A 51 7.79 -5.73 11.12
C PRO A 51 8.51 -5.61 9.77
N ASP A 52 8.19 -6.52 8.84
CA ASP A 52 8.69 -6.44 7.46
C ASP A 52 8.13 -5.24 6.70
N ILE A 53 6.94 -4.78 7.06
CA ILE A 53 6.25 -3.63 6.46
C ILE A 53 5.21 -3.04 7.41
N LEU A 54 5.10 -1.73 7.43
CA LEU A 54 4.01 -0.99 8.05
C LEU A 54 2.97 -0.62 6.99
N LEU A 55 1.75 -1.13 7.12
CA LEU A 55 0.65 -0.79 6.20
C LEU A 55 -0.33 0.18 6.87
N LEU A 56 -0.44 1.39 6.32
CA LEU A 56 -1.36 2.42 6.78
C LEU A 56 -2.61 2.43 5.91
N GLY A 57 -3.77 2.20 6.50
CA GLY A 57 -5.06 2.30 5.82
C GLY A 57 -5.57 3.74 5.76
N ALA A 58 -5.83 4.26 4.57
CA ALA A 58 -6.57 5.50 4.36
C ALA A 58 -8.04 5.17 4.02
N GLY A 59 -8.95 5.39 4.98
CA GLY A 59 -10.36 5.06 4.81
C GLY A 59 -11.11 6.05 3.89
N PRO A 60 -12.32 5.69 3.40
CA PRO A 60 -13.10 6.49 2.45
C PRO A 60 -13.55 7.86 2.99
N ARG A 61 -13.58 8.06 4.31
CA ARG A 61 -13.86 9.37 4.92
C ARG A 61 -12.83 10.44 4.58
N PHE A 62 -11.67 10.03 4.05
CA PHE A 62 -10.64 10.93 3.56
C PHE A 62 -11.00 11.57 2.22
N MET A 63 -12.07 11.13 1.54
CA MET A 63 -12.41 11.52 0.18
C MET A 63 -13.77 12.21 -0.01
N THR A 64 -14.62 12.31 1.04
CA THR A 64 -16.04 12.65 0.85
C THR A 64 -16.47 14.05 1.30
N ASP A 65 -15.63 14.79 2.03
CA ASP A 65 -16.00 16.16 2.43
C ASP A 65 -15.43 17.19 1.47
N GLY A 66 -16.31 18.04 0.96
CA GLY A 66 -16.06 19.01 -0.12
C GLY A 66 -14.76 19.81 -0.01
N GLU A 67 -14.31 20.35 -1.13
CA GLU A 67 -12.99 20.92 -1.40
C GLU A 67 -12.31 21.78 -0.32
N LYS A 68 -13.07 22.39 0.60
CA LYS A 68 -12.53 23.25 1.68
C LYS A 68 -12.12 22.47 2.94
N SER A 69 -12.73 21.32 3.21
CA SER A 69 -12.39 20.45 4.33
C SER A 69 -11.23 19.51 3.99
N MET A 70 -11.13 19.10 2.72
CA MET A 70 -10.09 18.22 2.21
C MET A 70 -8.67 18.79 2.37
N THR A 71 -8.45 20.05 2.05
CA THR A 71 -7.11 20.67 2.10
C THR A 71 -6.53 20.74 3.52
N SER A 72 -7.36 21.01 4.53
CA SER A 72 -6.88 21.05 5.93
C SER A 72 -6.61 19.67 6.50
N PHE A 73 -7.46 18.70 6.20
CA PHE A 73 -7.31 17.35 6.72
C PHE A 73 -6.21 16.57 5.99
N PHE A 74 -6.11 16.71 4.66
CA PHE A 74 -4.99 16.16 3.89
C PHE A 74 -3.65 16.76 4.33
N GLY A 75 -3.61 18.05 4.65
CA GLY A 75 -2.40 18.68 5.17
C GLY A 75 -1.94 18.08 6.51
N LEU A 76 -2.88 17.84 7.44
CA LEU A 76 -2.55 17.20 8.73
C LEU A 76 -2.22 15.72 8.60
N PHE A 77 -2.94 15.00 7.74
CA PHE A 77 -2.66 13.59 7.47
C PHE A 77 -1.33 13.43 6.74
N ARG A 78 -1.10 14.24 5.70
CA ARG A 78 0.17 14.25 4.96
C ARG A 78 1.35 14.47 5.91
N LYS A 79 1.29 15.49 6.76
CA LYS A 79 2.35 15.74 7.73
C LYS A 79 2.59 14.54 8.65
N LYS A 80 1.53 13.89 9.15
CA LYS A 80 1.67 12.68 10.00
C LYS A 80 2.24 11.50 9.22
N VAL A 81 1.85 11.34 7.95
CA VAL A 81 2.41 10.31 7.08
C VAL A 81 3.87 10.60 6.78
N ASP A 82 4.21 11.84 6.44
CA ASP A 82 5.59 12.27 6.20
C ASP A 82 6.45 12.01 7.44
N ASP A 83 5.97 12.35 8.64
CA ASP A 83 6.66 12.05 9.90
C ASP A 83 6.87 10.54 10.12
N VAL A 84 5.90 9.69 9.77
CA VAL A 84 6.04 8.22 9.86
C VAL A 84 7.02 7.71 8.82
N LEU A 85 6.95 8.18 7.57
CA LEU A 85 7.86 7.79 6.49
C LEU A 85 9.32 8.14 6.82
N GLU A 86 9.54 9.30 7.43
CA GLU A 86 10.89 9.77 7.80
C GLU A 86 11.51 8.97 8.96
N HIS A 87 10.69 8.45 9.88
CA HIS A 87 11.19 7.88 11.13
C HIS A 87 10.95 6.37 11.29
N ALA A 88 10.16 5.75 10.42
CA ALA A 88 9.92 4.30 10.50
C ALA A 88 11.17 3.51 10.14
N SER A 89 11.49 2.49 10.93
CA SER A 89 12.63 1.60 10.70
C SER A 89 12.33 0.46 9.70
N CYS A 90 11.15 0.45 9.11
CA CYS A 90 10.73 -0.53 8.09
C CYS A 90 10.05 0.17 6.91
N PRO A 91 9.92 -0.49 5.75
CA PRO A 91 9.13 0.02 4.64
C PRO A 91 7.71 0.38 5.07
N VAL A 92 7.20 1.52 4.60
CA VAL A 92 5.84 1.99 4.88
C VAL A 92 5.03 1.96 3.59
N ALA A 93 3.85 1.36 3.64
CA ALA A 93 2.89 1.38 2.55
C ALA A 93 1.59 2.08 2.98
N ILE A 94 1.02 2.86 2.08
CA ILE A 94 -0.27 3.52 2.29
C ILE A 94 -1.29 2.82 1.40
N PHE A 95 -2.30 2.23 2.02
CA PHE A 95 -3.38 1.56 1.32
C PHE A 95 -4.63 2.46 1.26
N VAL A 96 -4.97 2.89 0.05
CA VAL A 96 -6.19 3.64 -0.24
C VAL A 96 -7.16 2.70 -0.94
N ASN A 97 -8.14 2.20 -0.20
CA ASN A 97 -9.14 1.31 -0.77
C ASN A 97 -10.13 2.10 -1.65
N ARG A 98 -10.19 1.73 -2.93
CA ARG A 98 -11.16 2.21 -3.93
C ARG A 98 -11.92 1.05 -4.54
N ASP A 99 -12.46 0.18 -3.69
CA ASP A 99 -13.20 -1.02 -4.09
C ASP A 99 -12.38 -2.06 -4.89
N TYR A 100 -11.06 -2.12 -4.62
CA TYR A 100 -10.19 -3.15 -5.21
C TYR A 100 -10.74 -4.55 -4.91
N ARG A 101 -10.80 -5.37 -5.95
CA ARG A 101 -11.19 -6.78 -5.88
C ARG A 101 -10.09 -7.65 -6.46
N ASN A 102 -10.01 -8.87 -5.97
CA ASN A 102 -9.08 -9.84 -6.52
C ASN A 102 -9.36 -10.09 -8.01
N GLY A 103 -8.33 -10.05 -8.84
CA GLY A 103 -8.45 -10.13 -10.30
C GLY A 103 -8.54 -8.77 -11.01
N ASP A 104 -8.60 -7.66 -10.26
CA ASP A 104 -8.57 -6.32 -10.83
C ASP A 104 -7.17 -5.96 -11.36
N GLU A 105 -7.12 -4.89 -12.15
CA GLU A 105 -5.87 -4.34 -12.67
C GLU A 105 -5.08 -3.65 -11.56
N VAL A 106 -3.77 -3.87 -11.56
CA VAL A 106 -2.84 -3.25 -10.62
C VAL A 106 -1.79 -2.48 -11.40
N ALA A 107 -1.67 -1.18 -11.15
CA ALA A 107 -0.57 -0.38 -11.63
C ALA A 107 0.55 -0.35 -10.60
N VAL A 108 1.77 -0.61 -11.02
CA VAL A 108 2.97 -0.53 -10.19
C VAL A 108 3.96 0.38 -10.86
N LEU A 109 4.37 1.44 -10.18
CA LEU A 109 5.46 2.31 -10.63
C LEU A 109 6.74 1.95 -9.85
N ILE A 110 7.79 1.65 -10.59
CA ILE A 110 9.11 1.35 -10.04
C ILE A 110 10.08 2.40 -10.54
N ASN A 111 10.56 3.25 -9.64
CA ASN A 111 11.40 4.39 -9.97
C ASN A 111 12.90 4.04 -10.10
N GLY A 112 13.31 2.86 -9.67
CA GLY A 112 14.72 2.46 -9.80
C GLY A 112 15.06 1.19 -9.02
N SER A 113 16.36 0.97 -8.83
CA SER A 113 16.85 -0.22 -8.12
C SER A 113 16.49 -0.24 -6.63
N MET A 114 16.28 0.92 -6.01
CA MET A 114 15.86 1.04 -4.61
C MET A 114 14.47 0.43 -4.39
N ASP A 115 13.62 0.45 -5.42
CA ASP A 115 12.28 -0.13 -5.40
C ASP A 115 12.24 -1.63 -5.69
N SER A 116 13.39 -2.28 -5.74
CA SER A 116 13.49 -3.73 -6.06
C SER A 116 12.66 -4.62 -5.12
N PHE A 117 12.38 -4.18 -3.90
CA PHE A 117 11.48 -4.86 -2.96
C PHE A 117 10.05 -4.98 -3.51
N LEU A 118 9.59 -4.05 -4.36
CA LEU A 118 8.26 -4.10 -4.98
C LEU A 118 8.09 -5.32 -5.89
N PHE A 119 9.17 -5.87 -6.47
CA PHE A 119 9.09 -7.09 -7.27
C PHE A 119 8.56 -8.30 -6.48
N THR A 120 8.79 -8.35 -5.18
CA THR A 120 8.25 -9.39 -4.31
C THR A 120 6.73 -9.30 -4.23
N TYR A 121 6.19 -8.09 -4.08
CA TYR A 121 4.74 -7.87 -4.05
C TYR A 121 4.10 -8.12 -5.41
N VAL A 122 4.73 -7.66 -6.50
CA VAL A 122 4.28 -7.95 -7.88
C VAL A 122 4.15 -9.46 -8.11
N ARG A 123 5.15 -10.24 -7.71
CA ARG A 123 5.11 -11.71 -7.85
C ARG A 123 3.98 -12.32 -7.03
N ARG A 124 3.80 -11.91 -5.77
CA ARG A 124 2.70 -12.42 -4.93
C ARG A 124 1.33 -12.11 -5.53
N LEU A 125 1.11 -10.89 -6.02
CA LEU A 125 -0.13 -10.53 -6.71
C LEU A 125 -0.38 -11.39 -7.96
N LEU A 126 0.68 -11.75 -8.68
CA LEU A 126 0.59 -12.62 -9.84
C LEU A 126 0.35 -14.09 -9.46
N GLU A 127 0.91 -14.57 -8.35
CA GLU A 127 0.78 -15.95 -7.89
C GLU A 127 -0.57 -16.20 -7.22
N ASP A 128 -1.02 -15.30 -6.36
CA ASP A 128 -2.17 -15.53 -5.48
C ASP A 128 -3.50 -15.07 -6.08
N GLY A 129 -3.50 -14.06 -6.94
CA GLY A 129 -4.72 -13.32 -7.23
C GLY A 129 -5.24 -13.37 -8.65
N GLY A 130 -4.47 -13.81 -9.62
CA GLY A 130 -4.89 -13.67 -11.01
C GLY A 130 -4.96 -12.23 -11.51
N SER A 131 -4.40 -11.27 -10.75
CA SER A 131 -4.37 -9.84 -11.12
C SER A 131 -3.61 -9.58 -12.41
N PHE A 132 -4.03 -8.53 -13.13
CA PHE A 132 -3.30 -8.00 -14.27
C PHE A 132 -2.43 -6.85 -13.82
N ILE A 133 -1.13 -6.87 -14.13
CA ILE A 133 -0.16 -5.88 -13.68
C ILE A 133 0.26 -4.97 -14.83
N HIS A 134 0.07 -3.67 -14.65
CA HIS A 134 0.64 -2.62 -15.47
C HIS A 134 1.92 -2.12 -14.81
N LEU A 135 3.07 -2.53 -15.30
CA LEU A 135 4.36 -2.22 -14.70
C LEU A 135 5.00 -1.04 -15.42
N TYR A 136 5.01 0.11 -14.79
CA TYR A 136 5.68 1.32 -15.23
C TYR A 136 7.08 1.36 -14.65
N TYR A 137 8.08 1.65 -15.47
CA TYR A 137 9.46 1.64 -15.02
C TYR A 137 10.34 2.59 -15.84
N PHE A 138 11.34 3.18 -15.20
CA PHE A 138 12.32 4.00 -15.90
C PHE A 138 13.38 3.14 -16.56
N SER A 139 13.57 3.33 -17.86
CA SER A 139 14.53 2.55 -18.66
C SER A 139 15.99 2.87 -18.36
N SER A 140 16.25 3.96 -17.63
CA SER A 140 17.60 4.40 -17.21
C SER A 140 18.16 3.62 -16.00
N GLY A 141 17.45 2.61 -15.51
CA GLY A 141 17.89 1.77 -14.40
C GLY A 141 19.08 0.85 -14.73
N SER A 142 19.65 0.22 -13.70
CA SER A 142 20.72 -0.76 -13.86
C SER A 142 20.27 -1.97 -14.70
N GLU A 143 21.23 -2.65 -15.36
CA GLU A 143 20.95 -3.86 -16.14
C GLU A 143 20.26 -4.95 -15.29
N GLU A 144 20.67 -5.08 -14.03
CA GLU A 144 20.05 -6.03 -13.09
C GLU A 144 18.58 -5.73 -12.84
N TYR A 145 18.25 -4.46 -12.58
CA TYR A 145 16.90 -3.98 -12.37
C TYR A 145 16.01 -4.23 -13.60
N VAL A 146 16.48 -3.81 -14.78
CA VAL A 146 15.76 -4.02 -16.05
C VAL A 146 15.62 -5.53 -16.34
N GLY A 147 16.64 -6.31 -16.04
CA GLY A 147 16.63 -7.77 -16.17
C GLY A 147 15.55 -8.45 -15.31
N GLN A 148 15.31 -7.95 -14.09
CA GLN A 148 14.23 -8.46 -13.23
C GLN A 148 12.84 -8.18 -13.82
N ILE A 149 12.64 -6.99 -14.40
CA ILE A 149 11.38 -6.62 -15.07
C ILE A 149 11.08 -7.58 -16.22
N TYR A 150 12.04 -7.78 -17.11
CA TYR A 150 11.86 -8.69 -18.23
C TYR A 150 11.66 -10.15 -17.80
N LYS A 151 12.29 -10.58 -16.72
CA LYS A 151 12.09 -11.92 -16.15
C LYS A 151 10.67 -12.13 -15.68
N ILE A 152 10.09 -11.16 -14.98
CA ILE A 152 8.69 -11.19 -14.52
C ILE A 152 7.77 -11.21 -15.74
N ASN A 153 7.98 -10.32 -16.70
CA ASN A 153 7.17 -10.27 -17.91
C ASN A 153 7.23 -11.59 -18.70
N LYS A 154 8.39 -12.20 -18.83
CA LYS A 154 8.53 -13.49 -19.51
C LYS A 154 7.79 -14.62 -18.79
N GLN A 155 7.80 -14.62 -17.47
CA GLN A 155 7.12 -15.63 -16.64
C GLN A 155 5.61 -15.47 -16.68
N TYR A 156 5.10 -14.23 -16.76
CA TYR A 156 3.68 -13.90 -16.67
C TYR A 156 3.18 -13.06 -17.86
N ALA A 157 3.65 -13.38 -19.07
CA ALA A 157 3.44 -12.57 -20.29
C ALA A 157 1.98 -12.19 -20.59
N ASN A 158 1.02 -13.04 -20.20
CA ASN A 158 -0.41 -12.79 -20.42
C ASN A 158 -1.05 -11.90 -19.35
N ARG A 159 -0.33 -11.54 -18.30
CA ARG A 159 -0.84 -10.79 -17.14
C ARG A 159 0.01 -9.60 -16.75
N VAL A 160 1.14 -9.38 -17.42
CA VAL A 160 2.04 -8.25 -17.16
C VAL A 160 2.20 -7.44 -18.44
N HIS A 161 1.87 -6.16 -18.36
CA HIS A 161 2.11 -5.19 -19.41
C HIS A 161 3.20 -4.23 -18.97
N LEU A 162 4.22 -4.04 -19.80
CA LEU A 162 5.37 -3.20 -19.51
C LEU A 162 5.22 -1.83 -20.17
N TYR A 163 5.46 -0.78 -19.39
CA TYR A 163 5.42 0.62 -19.82
C TYR A 163 6.73 1.31 -19.44
N PRO A 164 7.71 1.35 -20.37
CA PRO A 164 8.94 2.10 -20.14
C PRO A 164 8.64 3.61 -20.13
N LEU A 165 9.16 4.30 -19.12
CA LEU A 165 9.07 5.74 -18.97
C LEU A 165 10.44 6.37 -19.22
N VAL A 166 10.46 7.58 -19.76
CA VAL A 166 11.64 8.44 -19.84
C VAL A 166 11.58 9.48 -18.72
N GLU A 167 10.43 10.09 -18.54
CA GLU A 167 10.14 11.08 -17.49
C GLU A 167 8.84 10.73 -16.76
N ILE A 168 8.65 11.26 -15.55
CA ILE A 168 7.45 10.97 -14.76
C ILE A 168 6.18 11.54 -15.42
N GLU A 169 6.34 12.60 -16.21
CA GLU A 169 5.28 13.24 -16.97
C GLU A 169 4.70 12.33 -18.07
N ASP A 170 5.46 11.32 -18.48
CA ASP A 170 5.02 10.29 -19.45
C ASP A 170 4.03 9.30 -18.81
N LEU A 171 3.86 9.35 -17.49
CA LEU A 171 2.99 8.43 -16.76
C LEU A 171 1.52 8.71 -17.08
N VAL A 172 0.97 7.93 -17.99
CA VAL A 172 -0.47 7.90 -18.26
C VAL A 172 -1.05 6.67 -17.57
N LEU A 173 -1.63 6.88 -16.40
CA LEU A 173 -2.36 5.81 -15.73
C LEU A 173 -3.65 5.55 -16.50
N PRO A 174 -3.92 4.33 -16.96
CA PRO A 174 -5.23 3.96 -17.45
C PRO A 174 -6.26 4.21 -16.33
N ILE A 175 -7.53 4.39 -16.69
CA ILE A 175 -8.60 4.51 -15.68
C ILE A 175 -8.69 3.14 -14.99
N ILE A 176 -7.89 2.97 -13.95
CA ILE A 176 -7.80 1.71 -13.21
C ILE A 176 -8.85 1.76 -12.12
N HIS A 177 -9.84 0.90 -12.26
CA HIS A 177 -10.63 0.44 -11.12
C HIS A 177 -9.80 -0.65 -10.40
N GLY A 178 -8.75 -0.24 -9.69
CA GLY A 178 -7.82 -1.20 -9.14
C GLY A 178 -6.85 -0.59 -8.12
N LEU A 179 -5.71 -1.23 -7.95
CA LEU A 179 -4.68 -0.86 -6.99
C LEU A 179 -3.54 -0.13 -7.70
N LEU A 180 -3.11 0.99 -7.13
CA LEU A 180 -1.88 1.68 -7.53
C LEU A 180 -0.83 1.50 -6.44
N ILE A 181 0.34 1.00 -6.81
CA ILE A 181 1.49 0.82 -5.92
C ILE A 181 2.61 1.74 -6.39
N LEU A 182 3.05 2.61 -5.50
CA LEU A 182 4.15 3.55 -5.73
C LEU A 182 5.17 3.37 -4.62
N SER A 183 6.44 3.57 -4.92
CA SER A 183 7.46 3.89 -3.94
C SER A 183 7.42 5.40 -3.64
N TYR A 184 7.75 5.76 -2.43
CA TYR A 184 7.90 7.15 -1.99
C TYR A 184 9.35 7.33 -1.54
N ASP A 185 10.08 8.18 -2.28
CA ASP A 185 11.42 8.66 -1.94
C ASP A 185 11.36 10.10 -1.47
#